data_e375e2374a9e2880918d34ed118fe0d2
#
_entry.id   e375e2374a9e2880918d34ed118fe0d2
#
_cell.length_a   1.000
_cell.length_b   1.000
_cell.length_c   1.000
_cell.angle_alpha   90.00
_cell.angle_beta   90.00
_cell.angle_gamma   90.00
#
_symmetry.space_group_name_H-M   'P 1'
#
loop_
_entity.id
_entity.type
_entity.pdbx_description
1 polymer ?
#
loop_
_entity_poly.entity_id
_entity_poly.type
_entity_poly.pdbx_seq_one_letter_code
_entity_poly.pdbx_strand_id
1 'polypeptide(L)'
;MRRLLASGFILAAGLLFGGSRPDLVAKVRAGELKEARVSWWGFDGEDSTRFLQAAIDSRVPRLVVDRMEGPWFTSPLRGVSDQEIFFEPGSEVRAKRGAYRGKGECLLRFPKCENVRLSGYGATLSMWHADYMQPPYEKSEWRHAVSVLSSRNVVIEGLTIASSGGDGIYLGCCDAKFPRNLDVVIRDVLCHDNHRQGISVISAENLLIENTVMRETHGTPPAAGIDFEPNHPDEVLKNCVMRNCLTVNNEGAGYTTWAGQLNAQSEPLDIRFENCTAFGDRTSFHFATDSRRGRDVGGRVVLRNCSFEKPRGQAVSLRENRFGSLRYDISDCVIVQTNATGREVRTCMGETWKRINLPLQGDPDFSIPRVSDPDLAHAEVFDAAPGESVRLQPMRARHRATYLVYADRARTLHFAGAQCRVGRYAPSAKPIRVTSLAGARIAEIPLPGFSPAGFSFDAPAAGFYRMSLDLGSVAFALTSTDAPVALDLTDAAQGLVSSAGSMWFSVPKGTRRFALYVSGEGAEKVHVALHMPQGVQVWNQDCISNWSKAVVTAPPAGLWRIRAQRPTEGCFEDARYDLAGIPGFLFLSPDKTWSCKQGVRSR
;
A
#
# COMPACT_ATOMS: atom_id res chain seq x y z
N MET A 1 54.76 -38.26 49.35
CA MET A 1 55.72 -38.24 48.24
C MET A 1 54.98 -38.04 46.91
N ARG A 2 55.51 -37.18 46.07
CA ARG A 2 55.10 -36.81 44.71
C ARG A 2 53.87 -35.88 44.56
N ARG A 3 54.21 -34.60 44.50
CA ARG A 3 53.41 -33.50 43.95
C ARG A 3 53.31 -33.66 42.42
N LEU A 4 52.10 -33.60 41.89
CA LEU A 4 51.86 -33.35 40.45
C LEU A 4 51.42 -31.90 40.31
N LEU A 5 52.27 -31.11 39.67
CA LEU A 5 51.95 -29.75 39.21
C LEU A 5 51.10 -29.88 37.96
N ALA A 6 49.85 -29.42 38.00
CA ALA A 6 49.03 -29.21 36.81
C ALA A 6 49.23 -27.76 36.37
N SER A 7 49.95 -27.55 35.26
CA SER A 7 50.06 -26.25 34.60
C SER A 7 48.77 -25.96 33.85
N GLY A 8 47.98 -25.07 34.44
CA GLY A 8 46.80 -24.50 33.76
C GLY A 8 47.24 -23.48 32.74
N PHE A 9 47.06 -23.79 31.47
CA PHE A 9 47.10 -22.78 30.40
C PHE A 9 45.79 -21.98 30.48
N ILE A 10 45.86 -20.80 31.09
CA ILE A 10 44.82 -19.77 30.93
C ILE A 10 45.05 -19.14 29.58
N LEU A 11 44.26 -19.53 28.58
CA LEU A 11 44.14 -18.77 27.34
C LEU A 11 43.42 -17.45 27.73
N ALA A 12 44.15 -16.41 28.01
CA ALA A 12 43.63 -15.06 28.05
C ALA A 12 43.26 -14.69 26.59
N ALA A 13 41.95 -14.85 26.26
CA ALA A 13 41.40 -14.19 25.08
C ALA A 13 41.45 -12.69 25.34
N GLY A 14 42.56 -12.07 25.03
CA GLY A 14 42.70 -10.60 25.00
C GLY A 14 41.75 -10.07 23.92
N LEU A 15 40.69 -9.41 24.33
CA LEU A 15 39.92 -8.51 23.48
C LEU A 15 40.89 -7.39 23.02
N LEU A 16 41.53 -7.59 21.88
CA LEU A 16 42.29 -6.56 21.19
C LEU A 16 41.29 -5.57 20.60
N PHE A 17 41.02 -4.48 21.30
CA PHE A 17 40.44 -3.28 20.71
C PHE A 17 41.36 -2.81 19.59
N GLY A 18 40.91 -3.02 18.32
CA GLY A 18 41.73 -2.82 17.15
C GLY A 18 41.97 -1.35 16.86
N GLY A 19 43.15 -0.86 17.21
CA GLY A 19 43.68 0.33 16.55
C GLY A 19 43.85 0.08 15.04
N SER A 20 43.80 1.14 14.21
CA SER A 20 44.01 1.03 12.77
C SER A 20 45.29 0.24 12.44
N ARG A 21 45.23 -0.59 11.40
CA ARG A 21 46.34 -1.45 10.94
C ARG A 21 46.75 -1.10 9.50
N PRO A 22 47.47 0.03 9.30
CA PRO A 22 47.86 0.49 7.97
C PRO A 22 48.68 -0.56 7.20
N ASP A 23 49.47 -1.35 7.92
CA ASP A 23 50.24 -2.47 7.39
C ASP A 23 49.36 -3.54 6.71
N LEU A 24 48.26 -3.94 7.37
CA LEU A 24 47.31 -4.90 6.82
C LEU A 24 46.46 -4.29 5.70
N VAL A 25 46.08 -3.03 5.83
CA VAL A 25 45.35 -2.30 4.77
C VAL A 25 46.22 -2.20 3.50
N ALA A 26 47.54 -1.99 3.62
CA ALA A 26 48.45 -2.00 2.48
C ALA A 26 48.48 -3.35 1.77
N LYS A 27 48.51 -4.46 2.54
CA LYS A 27 48.45 -5.83 1.99
C LYS A 27 47.12 -6.14 1.30
N VAL A 28 46.00 -5.64 1.85
CA VAL A 28 44.69 -5.76 1.20
C VAL A 28 44.72 -5.05 -0.17
N ARG A 29 45.22 -3.81 -0.21
CA ARG A 29 45.35 -3.01 -1.44
C ARG A 29 46.27 -3.67 -2.48
N ALA A 30 47.30 -4.39 -2.03
CA ALA A 30 48.19 -5.16 -2.88
C ALA A 30 47.56 -6.48 -3.38
N GLY A 31 46.35 -6.85 -2.90
CA GLY A 31 45.68 -8.12 -3.25
C GLY A 31 46.26 -9.35 -2.55
N GLU A 32 47.14 -9.16 -1.58
CA GLU A 32 47.80 -10.23 -0.82
C GLU A 32 46.88 -10.94 0.15
N LEU A 33 45.82 -10.22 0.62
CA LEU A 33 44.82 -10.74 1.55
C LEU A 33 43.46 -10.90 0.86
N LYS A 34 42.77 -11.99 1.16
CA LYS A 34 41.41 -12.28 0.66
C LYS A 34 40.31 -12.00 1.69
N GLU A 35 40.74 -11.71 2.92
CA GLU A 35 39.86 -11.33 4.03
C GLU A 35 40.45 -10.11 4.74
N ALA A 36 39.58 -9.20 5.18
CA ALA A 36 39.99 -8.02 5.97
C ALA A 36 38.89 -7.69 7.01
N ARG A 37 39.30 -6.98 8.05
CA ARG A 37 38.40 -6.45 9.07
C ARG A 37 38.23 -4.95 8.93
N VAL A 38 37.02 -4.43 9.10
CA VAL A 38 36.77 -2.98 8.99
C VAL A 38 37.59 -2.20 10.01
N SER A 39 37.80 -2.74 11.21
CA SER A 39 38.61 -2.13 12.26
C SER A 39 40.05 -1.85 11.84
N TRP A 40 40.59 -2.51 10.82
CA TRP A 40 41.93 -2.20 10.29
C TRP A 40 42.02 -0.82 9.67
N TRP A 41 40.92 -0.28 9.11
CA TRP A 41 40.83 1.12 8.65
C TRP A 41 40.63 2.10 9.79
N GLY A 42 40.01 1.64 10.91
CA GLY A 42 39.72 2.39 12.11
C GLY A 42 38.28 2.22 12.59
N PHE A 43 37.98 2.81 13.72
CA PHE A 43 36.66 2.90 14.30
C PHE A 43 36.46 4.26 14.95
N ASP A 44 35.30 4.85 14.81
CA ASP A 44 34.89 6.06 15.49
C ASP A 44 33.43 5.87 15.99
N GLY A 45 33.23 5.98 17.30
CA GLY A 45 31.95 5.79 17.94
C GLY A 45 30.88 6.84 17.59
N GLU A 46 31.26 7.92 16.89
CA GLU A 46 30.36 8.97 16.45
C GLU A 46 30.12 8.93 14.92
N ASP A 47 31.14 8.58 14.14
CA ASP A 47 31.07 8.51 12.69
C ASP A 47 32.13 7.60 12.06
N SER A 48 31.77 6.39 11.82
CA SER A 48 32.64 5.40 11.15
C SER A 48 32.46 5.34 9.62
N THR A 49 31.75 6.29 9.01
CA THR A 49 31.44 6.28 7.57
C THR A 49 32.68 6.11 6.70
N ARG A 50 33.71 6.89 6.95
CA ARG A 50 34.98 6.86 6.16
C ARG A 50 35.70 5.51 6.24
N PHE A 51 35.62 4.84 7.39
CA PHE A 51 36.28 3.57 7.62
C PHE A 51 35.52 2.43 6.94
N LEU A 52 34.19 2.38 7.14
CA LEU A 52 33.30 1.42 6.48
C LEU A 52 33.40 1.55 4.97
N GLN A 53 33.28 2.77 4.43
CA GLN A 53 33.30 2.96 2.97
C GLN A 53 34.70 2.61 2.39
N ALA A 54 35.80 3.03 3.03
CA ALA A 54 37.14 2.69 2.56
C ALA A 54 37.42 1.17 2.60
N ALA A 55 36.86 0.46 3.59
CA ALA A 55 36.94 -0.99 3.67
C ALA A 55 36.13 -1.67 2.55
N ILE A 56 34.92 -1.21 2.27
CA ILE A 56 34.09 -1.68 1.15
C ILE A 56 34.80 -1.42 -0.17
N ASP A 57 35.31 -0.21 -0.37
CA ASP A 57 35.99 0.21 -1.61
C ASP A 57 37.32 -0.53 -1.87
N SER A 58 37.87 -1.18 -0.85
CA SER A 58 39.07 -2.03 -1.01
C SER A 58 38.79 -3.26 -1.90
N ARG A 59 37.53 -3.63 -2.09
CA ARG A 59 37.10 -4.78 -2.87
C ARG A 59 37.69 -6.13 -2.40
N VAL A 60 38.13 -6.20 -1.12
CA VAL A 60 38.53 -7.48 -0.56
C VAL A 60 37.39 -8.49 -0.68
N PRO A 61 37.66 -9.70 -1.14
CA PRO A 61 36.57 -10.69 -1.37
C PRO A 61 35.71 -10.97 -0.14
N ARG A 62 36.30 -10.95 1.06
CA ARG A 62 35.58 -11.09 2.31
C ARG A 62 35.95 -9.96 3.27
N LEU A 63 34.96 -9.10 3.57
CA LEU A 63 35.08 -8.00 4.50
C LEU A 63 34.32 -8.35 5.78
N VAL A 64 35.01 -8.35 6.92
CA VAL A 64 34.43 -8.62 8.24
C VAL A 64 34.13 -7.29 8.93
N VAL A 65 32.86 -7.07 9.26
CA VAL A 65 32.44 -5.98 10.14
C VAL A 65 32.54 -6.47 11.57
N ASP A 66 33.55 -5.98 12.26
CA ASP A 66 33.87 -6.42 13.64
C ASP A 66 32.79 -6.01 14.62
N ARG A 67 32.60 -6.82 15.65
CA ARG A 67 31.89 -6.38 16.84
C ARG A 67 32.77 -5.41 17.63
N MET A 68 32.24 -4.20 17.86
CA MET A 68 32.87 -3.15 18.66
C MET A 68 32.15 -2.94 19.98
N GLU A 69 32.62 -2.04 20.86
CA GLU A 69 31.92 -1.68 22.11
C GLU A 69 30.58 -0.97 21.84
N GLY A 70 30.42 -0.33 20.68
CA GLY A 70 29.20 0.34 20.25
C GLY A 70 28.91 0.12 18.76
N PRO A 71 27.81 0.67 18.28
CA PRO A 71 27.45 0.60 16.87
C PRO A 71 28.46 1.30 15.96
N TRP A 72 28.60 0.78 14.74
CA TRP A 72 29.23 1.48 13.63
C TRP A 72 28.26 2.54 13.09
N PHE A 73 28.29 3.76 13.65
CA PHE A 73 27.48 4.84 13.12
C PHE A 73 27.99 5.29 11.77
N THR A 74 27.08 5.40 10.79
CA THR A 74 27.47 5.71 9.43
C THR A 74 26.45 6.59 8.69
N SER A 75 26.92 7.43 7.79
CA SER A 75 26.15 8.02 6.70
C SER A 75 25.93 6.96 5.61
N PRO A 76 25.16 7.25 4.52
CA PRO A 76 24.90 6.28 3.46
C PRO A 76 26.16 5.60 2.91
N LEU A 77 26.11 4.29 2.78
CA LEU A 77 27.19 3.47 2.25
C LEU A 77 26.81 2.89 0.88
N ARG A 78 27.81 2.75 0.02
CA ARG A 78 27.68 2.13 -1.29
C ARG A 78 28.50 0.86 -1.37
N GLY A 79 27.84 -0.25 -1.64
CA GLY A 79 28.46 -1.55 -1.85
C GLY A 79 29.09 -1.70 -3.25
N VAL A 80 29.88 -2.74 -3.40
CA VAL A 80 30.61 -3.09 -4.62
C VAL A 80 30.34 -4.54 -5.02
N SER A 81 30.66 -4.91 -6.26
CA SER A 81 30.57 -6.29 -6.75
C SER A 81 31.68 -7.17 -6.19
N ASP A 82 31.46 -8.49 -6.26
CA ASP A 82 32.42 -9.56 -5.93
C ASP A 82 32.91 -9.50 -4.47
N GLN A 83 31.99 -9.16 -3.54
CA GLN A 83 32.32 -8.98 -2.13
C GLN A 83 31.30 -9.64 -1.21
N GLU A 84 31.79 -10.43 -0.26
CA GLU A 84 31.07 -10.81 0.95
C GLU A 84 31.34 -9.79 2.05
N ILE A 85 30.27 -9.23 2.62
CA ILE A 85 30.33 -8.45 3.86
C ILE A 85 29.75 -9.33 4.97
N PHE A 86 30.63 -9.82 5.82
CA PHE A 86 30.29 -10.66 6.96
C PHE A 86 30.22 -9.83 8.22
N PHE A 87 29.08 -9.79 8.87
CA PHE A 87 28.86 -9.07 10.12
C PHE A 87 29.04 -10.04 11.29
N GLU A 88 29.99 -9.79 12.17
CA GLU A 88 30.21 -10.64 13.34
C GLU A 88 28.97 -10.65 14.25
N PRO A 89 28.70 -11.78 14.95
CA PRO A 89 27.61 -11.85 15.91
C PRO A 89 27.70 -10.75 16.96
N GLY A 90 26.60 -9.99 17.13
CA GLY A 90 26.54 -8.83 18.04
C GLY A 90 27.17 -7.55 17.48
N SER A 91 27.64 -7.53 16.24
CA SER A 91 27.97 -6.26 15.56
C SER A 91 26.71 -5.51 15.16
N GLU A 92 26.78 -4.20 15.18
CA GLU A 92 25.68 -3.33 14.75
C GLU A 92 26.22 -2.24 13.83
N VAL A 93 25.59 -2.08 12.66
CA VAL A 93 25.76 -0.92 11.77
C VAL A 93 24.51 -0.08 11.86
N ARG A 94 24.65 1.16 12.33
CA ARG A 94 23.52 2.05 12.58
C ARG A 94 23.64 3.36 11.83
N ALA A 95 22.53 3.85 11.32
CA ALA A 95 22.47 5.17 10.71
C ALA A 95 22.94 6.26 11.67
N LYS A 96 23.81 7.15 11.22
CA LYS A 96 24.23 8.32 11.99
C LYS A 96 23.08 9.32 12.07
N ARG A 97 22.74 9.78 13.28
CA ARG A 97 21.74 10.84 13.46
C ARG A 97 22.18 12.14 12.81
N GLY A 98 21.24 12.84 12.18
CA GLY A 98 21.52 14.07 11.44
C GLY A 98 22.05 13.87 10.02
N ALA A 99 22.45 12.65 9.62
CA ALA A 99 22.57 12.23 8.23
C ALA A 99 21.20 11.80 7.67
N TYR A 100 21.11 11.32 6.45
CA TYR A 100 19.85 10.84 5.81
C TYR A 100 18.74 11.90 5.75
N ARG A 101 19.11 13.18 5.59
CA ARG A 101 18.14 14.29 5.57
C ARG A 101 17.31 14.34 4.30
N GLY A 102 17.87 13.88 3.18
CA GLY A 102 17.20 13.80 1.89
C GLY A 102 16.24 12.62 1.81
N LYS A 103 15.68 12.38 0.62
CA LYS A 103 14.54 11.47 0.44
C LYS A 103 14.91 10.01 0.19
N GLY A 104 16.05 9.74 -0.46
CA GLY A 104 16.38 8.41 -0.96
C GLY A 104 17.75 7.89 -0.45
N GLU A 105 18.16 8.31 0.73
CA GLU A 105 19.44 7.93 1.33
C GLU A 105 19.28 6.62 2.09
N CYS A 106 19.88 5.55 1.59
CA CYS A 106 19.81 4.21 2.17
C CYS A 106 21.03 3.93 3.04
N LEU A 107 20.89 3.06 4.06
CA LEU A 107 22.02 2.68 4.91
C LEU A 107 23.09 1.94 4.09
N LEU A 108 22.68 0.90 3.34
CA LEU A 108 23.53 0.17 2.39
C LEU A 108 22.86 0.12 1.01
N ARG A 109 23.56 0.54 -0.03
CA ARG A 109 23.02 0.57 -1.40
C ARG A 109 23.93 -0.18 -2.38
N PHE A 110 23.37 -1.10 -3.14
CA PHE A 110 24.05 -1.94 -4.13
C PHE A 110 23.47 -1.72 -5.54
N PRO A 111 23.91 -0.69 -6.29
CA PRO A 111 23.44 -0.44 -7.65
C PRO A 111 24.29 -1.17 -8.68
N LYS A 112 23.67 -2.00 -9.53
CA LYS A 112 24.33 -2.76 -10.62
C LYS A 112 25.51 -3.61 -10.11
N CYS A 113 25.35 -4.22 -8.96
CA CYS A 113 26.35 -5.08 -8.36
C CYS A 113 26.11 -6.55 -8.74
N GLU A 114 27.18 -7.31 -8.80
CA GLU A 114 27.15 -8.75 -9.05
C GLU A 114 27.93 -9.46 -7.93
N ASN A 115 27.52 -10.70 -7.59
CA ASN A 115 28.19 -11.56 -6.61
C ASN A 115 28.34 -10.88 -5.23
N VAL A 116 27.23 -10.42 -4.66
CA VAL A 116 27.21 -9.76 -3.34
C VAL A 116 26.65 -10.71 -2.30
N ARG A 117 27.32 -10.83 -1.15
CA ARG A 117 26.79 -11.55 0.00
C ARG A 117 26.82 -10.67 1.24
N LEU A 118 25.69 -10.49 1.89
CA LEU A 118 25.55 -9.88 3.22
C LEU A 118 25.17 -11.00 4.19
N SER A 119 26.06 -11.37 5.09
CA SER A 119 25.79 -12.42 6.06
C SER A 119 26.11 -12.01 7.47
N GLY A 120 25.22 -12.29 8.45
CA GLY A 120 25.43 -11.81 9.81
C GLY A 120 24.45 -12.35 10.83
N TYR A 121 24.54 -13.63 11.16
CA TYR A 121 23.71 -14.23 12.20
C TYR A 121 23.99 -13.59 13.57
N GLY A 122 22.94 -12.91 14.11
CA GLY A 122 23.02 -12.17 15.35
C GLY A 122 23.59 -10.74 15.21
N ALA A 123 23.75 -10.25 13.99
CA ALA A 123 24.13 -8.85 13.70
C ALA A 123 22.89 -8.01 13.33
N THR A 124 23.00 -6.70 13.49
CA THR A 124 21.91 -5.75 13.26
C THR A 124 22.30 -4.61 12.32
N LEU A 125 21.43 -4.33 11.35
CA LEU A 125 21.41 -3.10 10.57
C LEU A 125 20.22 -2.26 11.02
N SER A 126 20.45 -1.05 11.54
CA SER A 126 19.37 -0.25 12.10
C SER A 126 19.43 1.23 11.70
N MET A 127 18.26 1.86 11.70
CA MET A 127 18.11 3.29 11.42
C MET A 127 17.27 3.96 12.52
N TRP A 128 16.61 5.08 12.22
CA TRP A 128 15.88 5.88 13.22
C TRP A 128 14.50 6.26 12.68
N HIS A 129 13.62 5.27 12.49
CA HIS A 129 12.29 5.46 11.94
C HIS A 129 11.57 6.69 12.53
N ALA A 130 11.46 6.77 13.86
CA ALA A 130 10.74 7.85 14.53
C ALA A 130 11.36 9.24 14.28
N ASP A 131 12.69 9.34 14.17
CA ASP A 131 13.38 10.60 13.90
C ASP A 131 13.03 11.14 12.50
N TYR A 132 12.88 10.24 11.52
CA TYR A 132 12.63 10.61 10.12
C TYR A 132 11.23 11.17 9.86
N MET A 133 10.35 11.10 10.84
CA MET A 133 8.99 11.67 10.75
C MET A 133 8.95 13.17 11.02
N GLN A 134 10.07 13.79 11.42
CA GLN A 134 10.15 15.18 11.85
C GLN A 134 11.31 15.93 11.20
N PRO A 135 11.24 17.27 11.08
CA PRO A 135 12.40 18.09 10.70
C PRO A 135 13.61 17.80 11.61
N PRO A 136 14.83 17.85 11.11
CA PRO A 136 15.23 18.38 9.79
C PRO A 136 15.18 17.41 8.61
N TYR A 137 14.59 16.23 8.78
CA TYR A 137 14.48 15.22 7.73
C TYR A 137 13.34 15.56 6.76
N GLU A 138 13.58 15.41 5.45
CA GLU A 138 12.51 15.55 4.47
C GLU A 138 11.50 14.41 4.63
N LYS A 139 10.20 14.70 4.51
CA LYS A 139 9.19 13.64 4.48
C LYS A 139 9.45 12.69 3.31
N SER A 140 9.66 11.41 3.59
CA SER A 140 9.96 10.39 2.59
C SER A 140 9.71 8.99 3.11
N GLU A 141 9.47 8.08 2.18
CA GLU A 141 9.30 6.64 2.36
C GLU A 141 10.43 5.82 1.71
N TRP A 142 11.51 6.47 1.25
CA TRP A 142 12.58 5.83 0.45
C TRP A 142 13.94 5.75 1.16
N ARG A 143 13.96 5.87 2.49
CA ARG A 143 15.17 5.67 3.30
C ARG A 143 15.28 4.21 3.72
N HIS A 144 15.60 3.34 2.76
CA HIS A 144 15.68 1.90 2.99
C HIS A 144 16.94 1.55 3.81
N ALA A 145 16.87 0.46 4.58
CA ALA A 145 18.09 -0.03 5.24
C ALA A 145 19.02 -0.71 4.21
N VAL A 146 18.51 -1.64 3.43
CA VAL A 146 19.26 -2.29 2.35
C VAL A 146 18.55 -2.06 1.02
N SER A 147 19.26 -1.52 0.04
CA SER A 147 18.72 -1.27 -1.30
C SER A 147 19.57 -1.98 -2.36
N VAL A 148 18.98 -2.91 -3.09
CA VAL A 148 19.58 -3.68 -4.17
C VAL A 148 18.91 -3.29 -5.48
N LEU A 149 19.68 -2.80 -6.43
CA LEU A 149 19.15 -2.15 -7.64
C LEU A 149 19.77 -2.72 -8.91
N SER A 150 18.97 -3.38 -9.75
CA SER A 150 19.43 -3.95 -11.03
C SER A 150 20.68 -4.81 -10.87
N SER A 151 20.73 -5.64 -9.84
CA SER A 151 21.89 -6.43 -9.42
C SER A 151 21.69 -7.93 -9.65
N ARG A 152 22.77 -8.72 -9.61
CA ARG A 152 22.74 -10.16 -9.89
C ARG A 152 23.50 -10.94 -8.83
N ASN A 153 23.03 -12.18 -8.57
CA ASN A 153 23.66 -13.11 -7.63
C ASN A 153 23.89 -12.43 -6.26
N VAL A 154 22.80 -12.10 -5.58
CA VAL A 154 22.83 -11.39 -4.30
C VAL A 154 22.27 -12.29 -3.20
N VAL A 155 22.99 -12.44 -2.09
CA VAL A 155 22.56 -13.19 -0.92
C VAL A 155 22.51 -12.25 0.29
N ILE A 156 21.39 -12.24 1.01
CA ILE A 156 21.20 -11.52 2.29
C ILE A 156 20.73 -12.54 3.31
N GLU A 157 21.50 -12.76 4.39
CA GLU A 157 21.16 -13.82 5.34
C GLU A 157 21.54 -13.50 6.79
N GLY A 158 20.74 -14.01 7.73
CA GLY A 158 21.00 -14.03 9.15
C GLY A 158 20.91 -12.67 9.85
N LEU A 159 20.55 -11.61 9.14
CA LEU A 159 20.54 -10.23 9.65
C LEU A 159 19.22 -9.85 10.31
N THR A 160 19.32 -9.03 11.36
CA THR A 160 18.21 -8.19 11.83
C THR A 160 18.29 -6.83 11.14
N ILE A 161 17.19 -6.42 10.50
CA ILE A 161 17.08 -5.14 9.77
C ILE A 161 15.92 -4.35 10.36
N ALA A 162 16.23 -3.21 10.98
CA ALA A 162 15.27 -2.54 11.86
C ALA A 162 15.17 -1.04 11.66
N SER A 163 13.97 -0.52 11.94
CA SER A 163 13.67 0.92 12.12
C SER A 163 14.11 1.80 10.95
N SER A 164 14.00 1.29 9.72
CA SER A 164 14.29 2.08 8.51
C SER A 164 13.27 3.21 8.33
N GLY A 165 13.67 4.28 7.65
CA GLY A 165 12.76 5.35 7.24
C GLY A 165 12.07 5.07 5.88
N GLY A 166 12.07 3.84 5.44
CA GLY A 166 11.44 3.29 4.25
C GLY A 166 11.25 1.79 4.43
N ASP A 167 11.74 1.00 3.48
CA ASP A 167 11.69 -0.46 3.57
C ASP A 167 12.91 -1.01 4.32
N GLY A 168 12.77 -2.17 4.93
CA GLY A 168 13.92 -2.90 5.47
C GLY A 168 14.84 -3.33 4.33
N ILE A 169 14.31 -4.07 3.34
CA ILE A 169 15.02 -4.44 2.11
C ILE A 169 14.20 -3.97 0.89
N TYR A 170 14.86 -3.30 -0.04
CA TYR A 170 14.27 -2.82 -1.29
C TYR A 170 14.97 -3.44 -2.50
N LEU A 171 14.26 -4.23 -3.28
CA LEU A 171 14.73 -4.81 -4.54
C LEU A 171 14.15 -4.00 -5.71
N GLY A 172 14.84 -2.94 -6.11
CA GLY A 172 14.38 -2.01 -7.15
C GLY A 172 15.21 -2.04 -8.42
N CYS A 173 14.98 -1.03 -9.28
CA CYS A 173 15.65 -0.87 -10.56
C CYS A 173 16.40 0.46 -10.64
N CYS A 174 17.53 0.47 -11.33
CA CYS A 174 18.28 1.68 -11.68
C CYS A 174 18.92 1.61 -13.08
N ASP A 175 18.60 0.57 -13.84
CA ASP A 175 19.09 0.38 -15.20
C ASP A 175 17.93 0.01 -16.14
N ALA A 176 17.58 0.91 -17.05
CA ALA A 176 16.50 0.67 -18.03
C ALA A 176 16.81 -0.48 -19.00
N LYS A 177 18.09 -0.84 -19.19
CA LYS A 177 18.49 -1.99 -20.02
C LYS A 177 18.39 -3.32 -19.27
N PHE A 178 18.39 -3.27 -17.93
CA PHE A 178 18.26 -4.42 -17.06
C PHE A 178 17.33 -4.06 -15.89
N PRO A 179 16.02 -3.92 -16.13
CA PRO A 179 15.06 -3.44 -15.13
C PRO A 179 14.65 -4.55 -14.16
N ARG A 180 15.61 -5.27 -13.57
CA ARG A 180 15.35 -6.34 -12.60
C ARG A 180 16.54 -6.64 -11.71
N ASN A 181 16.30 -7.34 -10.62
CA ASN A 181 17.32 -8.08 -9.89
C ASN A 181 17.24 -9.56 -10.30
N LEU A 182 18.37 -10.23 -10.44
CA LEU A 182 18.46 -11.61 -10.91
C LEU A 182 19.20 -12.50 -9.90
N ASP A 183 18.66 -13.69 -9.63
CA ASP A 183 19.27 -14.68 -8.72
C ASP A 183 19.51 -14.10 -7.31
N VAL A 184 18.43 -13.71 -6.64
CA VAL A 184 18.48 -13.12 -5.29
C VAL A 184 17.99 -14.12 -4.25
N VAL A 185 18.73 -14.26 -3.15
CA VAL A 185 18.35 -15.07 -1.98
C VAL A 185 18.31 -14.18 -0.74
N ILE A 186 17.18 -14.18 -0.05
CA ILE A 186 17.00 -13.56 1.27
C ILE A 186 16.58 -14.68 2.22
N ARG A 187 17.38 -14.96 3.26
CA ARG A 187 17.04 -16.04 4.19
C ARG A 187 17.45 -15.76 5.62
N ASP A 188 16.68 -16.33 6.56
CA ASP A 188 16.95 -16.21 7.99
C ASP A 188 17.04 -14.75 8.46
N VAL A 189 16.25 -13.86 7.85
CA VAL A 189 16.27 -12.40 8.11
C VAL A 189 15.08 -12.02 8.98
N LEU A 190 15.30 -11.08 9.90
CA LEU A 190 14.25 -10.40 10.63
C LEU A 190 14.17 -8.94 10.18
N CYS A 191 13.06 -8.55 9.52
CA CYS A 191 12.74 -7.15 9.25
C CYS A 191 11.67 -6.67 10.24
N HIS A 192 11.93 -5.62 11.03
CA HIS A 192 10.93 -5.11 11.96
C HIS A 192 10.97 -3.60 12.16
N ASP A 193 9.83 -3.03 12.58
CA ASP A 193 9.69 -1.59 12.87
C ASP A 193 10.11 -0.69 11.68
N ASN A 194 9.88 -1.14 10.45
CA ASN A 194 10.20 -0.37 9.26
C ASN A 194 9.03 0.56 8.89
N HIS A 195 9.35 1.71 8.25
CA HIS A 195 8.36 2.76 8.00
C HIS A 195 7.33 2.43 6.92
N ARG A 196 7.71 1.65 5.89
CA ARG A 196 6.84 1.38 4.74
C ARG A 196 6.60 -0.11 4.53
N GLN A 197 7.68 -0.90 4.38
CA GLN A 197 7.63 -2.34 4.17
C GLN A 197 8.71 -3.05 4.99
N GLY A 198 8.48 -4.31 5.35
CA GLY A 198 9.59 -5.18 5.73
C GLY A 198 10.50 -5.42 4.53
N ILE A 199 9.92 -5.85 3.41
CA ILE A 199 10.61 -6.07 2.13
C ILE A 199 9.75 -5.52 0.98
N SER A 200 10.36 -4.79 0.03
CA SER A 200 9.74 -4.43 -1.25
C SER A 200 10.44 -5.11 -2.42
N VAL A 201 9.65 -5.67 -3.32
CA VAL A 201 10.11 -6.30 -4.55
C VAL A 201 9.48 -5.59 -5.74
N ILE A 202 10.22 -4.69 -6.35
CA ILE A 202 9.76 -3.95 -7.54
C ILE A 202 9.94 -4.81 -8.78
N SER A 203 11.11 -5.45 -8.91
CA SER A 203 11.38 -6.33 -10.04
C SER A 203 12.44 -7.36 -9.69
N ALA A 204 12.10 -8.64 -9.89
CA ALA A 204 13.00 -9.73 -9.62
C ALA A 204 12.72 -10.96 -10.52
N GLU A 205 13.77 -11.64 -10.92
CA GLU A 205 13.73 -12.96 -11.56
C GLU A 205 14.61 -13.93 -10.76
N ASN A 206 14.11 -15.14 -10.47
CA ASN A 206 14.74 -16.12 -9.58
C ASN A 206 14.99 -15.54 -8.17
N LEU A 207 13.94 -15.12 -7.50
CA LEU A 207 13.99 -14.65 -6.11
C LEU A 207 13.56 -15.77 -5.17
N LEU A 208 14.39 -16.06 -4.16
CA LEU A 208 14.02 -16.92 -3.04
C LEU A 208 14.07 -16.11 -1.75
N ILE A 209 12.94 -16.04 -1.04
CA ILE A 209 12.86 -15.52 0.32
C ILE A 209 12.43 -16.67 1.23
N GLU A 210 13.29 -17.07 2.17
CA GLU A 210 12.97 -18.20 3.04
C GLU A 210 13.30 -17.95 4.51
N ASN A 211 12.56 -18.60 5.42
CA ASN A 211 12.76 -18.55 6.87
C ASN A 211 12.81 -17.09 7.41
N THR A 212 12.11 -16.17 6.78
CA THR A 212 12.23 -14.74 7.02
C THR A 212 10.99 -14.21 7.75
N VAL A 213 11.22 -13.35 8.73
CA VAL A 213 10.16 -12.72 9.53
C VAL A 213 10.07 -11.24 9.20
N MET A 214 8.87 -10.76 8.89
CA MET A 214 8.57 -9.35 8.63
C MET A 214 7.47 -8.89 9.57
N ARG A 215 7.78 -7.98 10.51
CA ARG A 215 6.82 -7.64 11.56
C ARG A 215 6.80 -6.18 11.93
N GLU A 216 5.66 -5.77 12.48
CA GLU A 216 5.51 -4.45 13.12
C GLU A 216 5.88 -3.30 12.17
N THR A 217 5.62 -3.47 10.87
CA THR A 217 5.77 -2.40 9.88
C THR A 217 4.62 -1.41 10.06
N HIS A 218 4.95 -0.13 10.16
CA HIS A 218 3.96 0.93 10.37
C HIS A 218 4.45 2.28 9.85
N GLY A 219 3.52 3.13 9.40
CA GLY A 219 3.84 4.46 8.88
C GLY A 219 3.18 4.73 7.53
N THR A 220 3.97 4.87 6.46
CA THR A 220 3.39 5.10 5.12
C THR A 220 2.77 3.81 4.56
N PRO A 221 1.52 3.85 4.08
CA PRO A 221 0.92 2.74 3.35
C PRO A 221 1.78 2.28 2.14
N PRO A 222 1.73 0.96 1.84
CA PRO A 222 0.83 -0.06 2.36
C PRO A 222 1.19 -0.62 3.73
N ALA A 223 2.29 -0.21 4.38
CA ALA A 223 2.72 -0.62 5.72
C ALA A 223 2.68 -2.16 5.89
N ALA A 224 3.17 -2.87 4.89
CA ALA A 224 3.06 -4.31 4.77
C ALA A 224 4.32 -5.06 5.26
N GLY A 225 4.18 -6.35 5.55
CA GLY A 225 5.33 -7.23 5.76
C GLY A 225 6.18 -7.32 4.49
N ILE A 226 5.55 -7.67 3.38
CA ILE A 226 6.19 -7.64 2.05
C ILE A 226 5.23 -7.11 0.99
N ASP A 227 5.79 -6.38 0.01
CA ASP A 227 5.07 -5.90 -1.16
C ASP A 227 5.81 -6.23 -2.46
N PHE A 228 5.12 -6.90 -3.38
CA PHE A 228 5.52 -7.07 -4.76
C PHE A 228 4.82 -5.98 -5.59
N GLU A 229 5.55 -4.91 -5.93
CA GLU A 229 4.97 -3.68 -6.47
C GLU A 229 5.72 -3.18 -7.72
N PRO A 230 5.58 -3.82 -8.89
CA PRO A 230 6.13 -3.30 -10.14
C PRO A 230 5.59 -1.90 -10.46
N ASN A 231 6.50 -0.97 -10.79
CA ASN A 231 6.18 0.41 -11.12
C ASN A 231 6.02 0.66 -12.63
N HIS A 232 6.59 -0.24 -13.45
CA HIS A 232 6.61 -0.12 -14.91
C HIS A 232 6.24 -1.44 -15.59
N PRO A 233 5.68 -1.42 -16.82
CA PRO A 233 5.28 -2.64 -17.54
C PRO A 233 6.42 -3.60 -17.92
N ASP A 234 7.67 -3.14 -17.95
CA ASP A 234 8.87 -3.91 -18.26
C ASP A 234 9.55 -4.53 -17.04
N GLU A 235 9.08 -4.21 -15.84
CA GLU A 235 9.50 -4.86 -14.61
C GLU A 235 8.88 -6.25 -14.47
N VAL A 236 9.58 -7.16 -13.84
CA VAL A 236 9.22 -8.57 -13.79
C VAL A 236 9.09 -9.10 -12.37
N LEU A 237 8.16 -10.02 -12.18
CA LEU A 237 8.03 -10.83 -10.97
C LEU A 237 7.98 -12.32 -11.42
N LYS A 238 9.15 -12.89 -11.74
CA LYS A 238 9.26 -14.18 -12.38
C LYS A 238 10.05 -15.16 -11.52
N ASN A 239 9.47 -16.33 -11.28
CA ASN A 239 10.05 -17.32 -10.37
C ASN A 239 10.41 -16.72 -9.00
N CYS A 240 9.46 -15.98 -8.40
CA CYS A 240 9.59 -15.42 -7.06
C CYS A 240 8.98 -16.40 -6.06
N VAL A 241 9.78 -16.92 -5.14
CA VAL A 241 9.35 -17.92 -4.15
C VAL A 241 9.53 -17.37 -2.74
N MET A 242 8.46 -17.39 -1.96
CA MET A 242 8.51 -17.23 -0.51
C MET A 242 8.28 -18.58 0.15
N ARG A 243 9.15 -18.98 1.08
CA ARG A 243 9.06 -20.27 1.76
C ARG A 243 9.32 -20.13 3.26
N ASN A 244 8.46 -20.76 4.09
CA ASN A 244 8.58 -20.76 5.55
C ASN A 244 8.68 -19.34 6.12
N CYS A 245 8.00 -18.36 5.53
CA CYS A 245 8.05 -16.97 5.97
C CYS A 245 6.89 -16.65 6.92
N LEU A 246 7.14 -15.66 7.79
CA LEU A 246 6.17 -15.22 8.78
C LEU A 246 6.00 -13.70 8.72
N THR A 247 4.75 -13.24 8.62
CA THR A 247 4.42 -11.83 8.84
C THR A 247 3.65 -11.66 10.15
N VAL A 248 3.94 -10.60 10.92
CA VAL A 248 3.33 -10.41 12.24
C VAL A 248 2.99 -8.96 12.50
N ASN A 249 1.72 -8.68 12.82
CA ASN A 249 1.25 -7.41 13.33
C ASN A 249 1.60 -6.18 12.47
N ASN A 250 1.76 -6.35 11.16
CA ASN A 250 1.97 -5.23 10.26
C ASN A 250 0.70 -4.37 10.17
N GLU A 251 0.84 -3.06 10.12
CA GLU A 251 -0.29 -2.13 10.09
C GLU A 251 -1.12 -2.28 8.81
N GLY A 252 -0.47 -2.66 7.71
CA GLY A 252 -1.06 -3.04 6.44
C GLY A 252 -1.22 -4.54 6.25
N ALA A 253 -0.91 -5.04 5.05
CA ALA A 253 -0.99 -6.46 4.76
C ALA A 253 0.25 -7.23 5.25
N GLY A 254 0.08 -8.51 5.55
CA GLY A 254 1.21 -9.41 5.74
C GLY A 254 1.95 -9.61 4.43
N TYR A 255 1.27 -10.21 3.47
CA TYR A 255 1.74 -10.41 2.10
C TYR A 255 0.88 -9.59 1.14
N THR A 256 1.49 -8.73 0.34
CA THR A 256 0.75 -7.96 -0.66
C THR A 256 1.44 -7.96 -2.01
N THR A 257 0.64 -7.78 -3.05
CA THR A 257 1.08 -7.57 -4.43
C THR A 257 0.20 -6.52 -5.07
N TRP A 258 0.83 -5.48 -5.59
CA TRP A 258 0.18 -4.49 -6.43
C TRP A 258 0.73 -4.58 -7.86
N ALA A 259 0.06 -5.30 -8.73
CA ALA A 259 0.44 -5.48 -10.14
C ALA A 259 -0.30 -4.50 -11.09
N GLY A 260 -0.81 -3.40 -10.58
CA GLY A 260 -1.63 -2.45 -11.33
C GLY A 260 -0.92 -1.66 -12.42
N GLN A 261 0.41 -1.69 -12.47
CA GLN A 261 1.19 -1.06 -13.54
C GLN A 261 1.51 -2.04 -14.69
N LEU A 262 1.41 -3.34 -14.44
CA LEU A 262 1.61 -4.36 -15.49
C LEU A 262 0.39 -4.44 -16.42
N ASN A 263 0.60 -5.01 -17.61
CA ASN A 263 -0.44 -5.15 -18.63
C ASN A 263 -0.25 -6.46 -19.42
N ALA A 264 -1.05 -6.69 -20.45
CA ALA A 264 -1.02 -7.92 -21.25
C ALA A 264 0.29 -8.14 -22.04
N GLN A 265 1.13 -7.12 -22.20
CA GLN A 265 2.44 -7.20 -22.84
C GLN A 265 3.57 -7.42 -21.84
N SER A 266 3.29 -7.27 -20.54
CA SER A 266 4.26 -7.55 -19.49
C SER A 266 4.56 -9.04 -19.39
N GLU A 267 5.77 -9.39 -18.90
CA GLU A 267 6.10 -10.77 -18.56
C GLU A 267 5.05 -11.34 -17.60
N PRO A 268 4.56 -12.56 -17.83
CA PRO A 268 3.61 -13.20 -16.93
C PRO A 268 4.17 -13.35 -15.52
N LEU A 269 3.35 -13.06 -14.51
CA LEU A 269 3.71 -13.24 -13.11
C LEU A 269 3.92 -14.72 -12.77
N ASP A 270 4.93 -15.02 -11.96
CA ASP A 270 5.11 -16.32 -11.30
C ASP A 270 5.58 -16.08 -9.86
N ILE A 271 4.62 -16.02 -8.93
CA ILE A 271 4.86 -15.80 -7.50
C ILE A 271 4.31 -16.98 -6.72
N ARG A 272 5.10 -17.53 -5.80
CA ARG A 272 4.73 -18.69 -4.99
C ARG A 272 4.95 -18.41 -3.50
N PHE A 273 3.97 -18.78 -2.70
CA PHE A 273 4.01 -18.77 -1.25
C PHE A 273 3.85 -20.20 -0.75
N GLU A 274 4.87 -20.73 -0.10
CA GLU A 274 4.94 -22.11 0.39
C GLU A 274 5.20 -22.11 1.90
N ASN A 275 4.31 -22.75 2.70
CA ASN A 275 4.44 -22.84 4.16
C ASN A 275 4.53 -21.46 4.84
N CYS A 276 3.86 -20.44 4.32
CA CYS A 276 3.91 -19.08 4.84
C CYS A 276 2.77 -18.82 5.82
N THR A 277 3.06 -18.06 6.87
CA THR A 277 2.08 -17.68 7.88
C THR A 277 1.96 -16.15 7.95
N ALA A 278 0.73 -15.64 8.02
CA ALA A 278 0.44 -14.26 8.39
C ALA A 278 -0.33 -14.25 9.70
N PHE A 279 0.15 -13.52 10.71
CA PHE A 279 -0.46 -13.46 12.02
C PHE A 279 -0.72 -12.04 12.48
N GLY A 280 -1.97 -11.69 12.78
CA GLY A 280 -2.32 -10.40 13.37
C GLY A 280 -2.11 -9.19 12.44
N ASP A 281 -1.83 -9.39 11.17
CA ASP A 281 -1.75 -8.31 10.17
C ASP A 281 -3.15 -7.73 9.90
N ARG A 282 -3.24 -6.51 9.36
CA ARG A 282 -4.53 -5.95 8.99
C ARG A 282 -5.22 -6.80 7.92
N THR A 283 -4.48 -7.17 6.86
CA THR A 283 -4.92 -8.13 5.84
C THR A 283 -3.83 -9.19 5.72
N SER A 284 -4.18 -10.47 5.85
CA SER A 284 -3.13 -11.49 5.79
C SER A 284 -2.52 -11.61 4.40
N PHE A 285 -3.36 -11.66 3.36
CA PHE A 285 -2.92 -11.76 1.96
C PHE A 285 -3.73 -10.80 1.07
N HIS A 286 -3.05 -9.90 0.39
CA HIS A 286 -3.65 -8.95 -0.56
C HIS A 286 -3.02 -9.09 -1.94
N PHE A 287 -3.85 -9.19 -2.98
CA PHE A 287 -3.41 -9.16 -4.36
C PHE A 287 -4.31 -8.26 -5.19
N ALA A 288 -3.72 -7.33 -5.93
CA ALA A 288 -4.47 -6.43 -6.80
C ALA A 288 -3.81 -6.25 -8.17
N THR A 289 -4.67 -6.19 -9.20
CA THR A 289 -4.34 -5.72 -10.55
C THR A 289 -5.17 -4.47 -10.86
N ASP A 290 -4.96 -3.85 -11.99
CA ASP A 290 -5.80 -2.72 -12.47
C ASP A 290 -6.44 -3.04 -13.82
N SER A 291 -7.12 -4.18 -13.90
CA SER A 291 -7.78 -4.66 -15.11
C SER A 291 -8.87 -3.71 -15.64
N ARG A 292 -9.46 -2.87 -14.77
CA ARG A 292 -10.41 -1.82 -15.19
C ARG A 292 -9.81 -0.79 -16.13
N ARG A 293 -8.49 -0.61 -16.10
CA ARG A 293 -7.75 0.28 -17.01
C ARG A 293 -7.21 -0.44 -18.25
N GLY A 294 -7.65 -1.69 -18.49
CA GLY A 294 -7.07 -2.52 -19.54
C GLY A 294 -5.64 -2.99 -19.21
N ARG A 295 -5.23 -2.88 -17.95
CA ARG A 295 -3.94 -3.35 -17.44
C ARG A 295 -4.11 -4.72 -16.80
N ASP A 296 -4.36 -5.71 -17.63
CA ASP A 296 -4.49 -7.08 -17.19
C ASP A 296 -3.20 -7.84 -17.50
N VAL A 297 -2.59 -8.42 -16.48
CA VAL A 297 -1.37 -9.19 -16.58
C VAL A 297 -1.69 -10.68 -16.48
N GLY A 298 -1.01 -11.49 -17.29
CA GLY A 298 -1.10 -12.95 -17.23
C GLY A 298 -0.19 -13.55 -16.16
N GLY A 299 -0.31 -14.86 -15.98
CA GLY A 299 0.58 -15.61 -15.11
C GLY A 299 -0.14 -16.36 -13.99
N ARG A 300 0.58 -16.60 -12.89
CA ARG A 300 0.05 -17.37 -11.76
C ARG A 300 0.58 -16.88 -10.41
N VAL A 301 -0.26 -17.02 -9.40
CA VAL A 301 0.08 -16.87 -7.98
C VAL A 301 -0.26 -18.20 -7.30
N VAL A 302 0.72 -18.82 -6.66
CA VAL A 302 0.55 -20.11 -5.98
C VAL A 302 0.62 -19.91 -4.48
N LEU A 303 -0.37 -20.42 -3.75
CA LEU A 303 -0.38 -20.50 -2.29
C LEU A 303 -0.49 -21.97 -1.90
N ARG A 304 0.52 -22.49 -1.22
CA ARG A 304 0.56 -23.87 -0.77
C ARG A 304 0.89 -23.97 0.70
N ASN A 305 0.03 -24.65 1.48
CA ASN A 305 0.20 -24.86 2.91
C ASN A 305 0.44 -23.56 3.68
N CYS A 306 -0.35 -22.50 3.38
CA CYS A 306 -0.26 -21.21 4.03
C CYS A 306 -1.33 -21.07 5.13
N SER A 307 -0.99 -20.34 6.21
CA SER A 307 -1.91 -20.05 7.31
C SER A 307 -2.11 -18.55 7.46
N PHE A 308 -3.38 -18.11 7.49
CA PHE A 308 -3.78 -16.71 7.65
C PHE A 308 -4.52 -16.56 8.97
N GLU A 309 -3.80 -16.10 9.99
CA GLU A 309 -4.22 -16.19 11.38
C GLU A 309 -4.55 -14.84 11.97
N LYS A 310 -5.72 -14.76 12.59
CA LYS A 310 -6.19 -13.59 13.37
C LYS A 310 -5.98 -12.25 12.66
N PRO A 311 -6.35 -12.12 11.37
CA PRO A 311 -6.29 -10.83 10.69
C PRO A 311 -7.15 -9.82 11.44
N ARG A 312 -6.67 -8.57 11.53
CA ARG A 312 -7.43 -7.49 12.17
C ARG A 312 -8.53 -6.93 11.26
N GLY A 313 -8.45 -7.25 9.97
CA GLY A 313 -9.45 -6.94 8.93
C GLY A 313 -9.74 -8.17 8.10
N GLN A 314 -9.27 -8.21 6.85
CA GLN A 314 -9.52 -9.31 5.92
C GLN A 314 -8.42 -10.37 5.96
N ALA A 315 -8.78 -11.66 5.94
CA ALA A 315 -7.79 -12.70 5.77
C ALA A 315 -7.21 -12.68 4.33
N VAL A 316 -8.07 -12.60 3.32
CA VAL A 316 -7.66 -12.59 1.91
C VAL A 316 -8.43 -11.52 1.15
N SER A 317 -7.72 -10.74 0.34
CA SER A 317 -8.28 -9.72 -0.54
C SER A 317 -7.69 -9.88 -1.94
N LEU A 318 -8.54 -10.23 -2.91
CA LEU A 318 -8.17 -10.32 -4.32
C LEU A 318 -9.00 -9.31 -5.11
N ARG A 319 -8.34 -8.43 -5.87
CA ARG A 319 -9.01 -7.33 -6.57
C ARG A 319 -8.71 -7.35 -8.07
N GLU A 320 -9.75 -7.10 -8.86
CA GLU A 320 -9.70 -6.64 -10.25
C GLU A 320 -9.13 -7.59 -11.31
N ASN A 321 -9.09 -8.90 -11.06
CA ASN A 321 -8.78 -9.90 -12.08
C ASN A 321 -10.02 -10.21 -12.95
N ARG A 322 -10.43 -9.23 -13.79
CA ARG A 322 -11.68 -9.33 -14.58
C ARG A 322 -11.61 -10.30 -15.75
N PHE A 323 -10.43 -10.44 -16.36
CA PHE A 323 -10.26 -11.19 -17.60
C PHE A 323 -9.75 -12.62 -17.39
N GLY A 324 -9.46 -13.00 -16.14
CA GLY A 324 -9.04 -14.36 -15.80
C GLY A 324 -7.68 -14.77 -16.34
N SER A 325 -6.87 -13.84 -16.85
CA SER A 325 -5.53 -14.11 -17.38
C SER A 325 -4.53 -14.47 -16.29
N LEU A 326 -4.77 -14.02 -15.05
CA LEU A 326 -4.01 -14.39 -13.88
C LEU A 326 -4.71 -15.54 -13.14
N ARG A 327 -4.01 -16.64 -12.90
CA ARG A 327 -4.52 -17.78 -12.17
C ARG A 327 -4.00 -17.82 -10.74
N TYR A 328 -4.85 -18.25 -9.82
CA TYR A 328 -4.51 -18.52 -8.43
C TYR A 328 -4.61 -20.03 -8.18
N ASP A 329 -3.48 -20.66 -7.83
CA ASP A 329 -3.43 -22.08 -7.48
C ASP A 329 -3.28 -22.17 -5.95
N ILE A 330 -4.38 -22.52 -5.26
CA ILE A 330 -4.43 -22.54 -3.79
C ILE A 330 -4.66 -23.96 -3.32
N SER A 331 -3.76 -24.47 -2.48
CA SER A 331 -3.88 -25.77 -1.86
C SER A 331 -3.42 -25.76 -0.40
N ASP A 332 -4.11 -26.53 0.43
CA ASP A 332 -3.77 -26.76 1.83
C ASP A 332 -3.63 -25.47 2.67
N CYS A 333 -4.31 -24.42 2.26
CA CYS A 333 -4.31 -23.14 2.97
C CYS A 333 -5.47 -23.06 3.95
N VAL A 334 -5.23 -22.39 5.09
CA VAL A 334 -6.21 -22.24 6.17
C VAL A 334 -6.31 -20.80 6.63
N ILE A 335 -7.54 -20.38 6.91
CA ILE A 335 -7.84 -19.12 7.60
C ILE A 335 -8.23 -19.46 9.03
N VAL A 336 -7.58 -18.82 9.99
CA VAL A 336 -7.82 -18.99 11.43
C VAL A 336 -8.30 -17.67 12.03
N GLN A 337 -9.54 -17.64 12.50
CA GLN A 337 -10.17 -16.44 13.07
C GLN A 337 -10.84 -16.75 14.39
N THR A 338 -11.03 -15.74 15.23
CA THR A 338 -11.84 -15.85 16.45
C THR A 338 -13.25 -15.36 16.12
N ASN A 339 -14.26 -16.19 16.35
CA ASN A 339 -15.66 -15.79 16.13
C ASN A 339 -16.17 -14.88 17.27
N ALA A 340 -17.41 -14.39 17.13
CA ALA A 340 -18.05 -13.50 18.09
C ALA A 340 -18.20 -14.10 19.51
N THR A 341 -18.10 -15.43 19.67
CA THR A 341 -18.15 -16.12 20.95
C THR A 341 -16.76 -16.38 21.55
N GLY A 342 -15.69 -15.85 20.94
CA GLY A 342 -14.33 -16.05 21.39
C GLY A 342 -13.69 -17.39 21.01
N ARG A 343 -14.39 -18.22 20.22
CA ARG A 343 -13.90 -19.53 19.79
C ARG A 343 -13.10 -19.40 18.49
N GLU A 344 -11.96 -20.10 18.41
CA GLU A 344 -11.18 -20.21 17.19
C GLU A 344 -11.94 -21.04 16.13
N VAL A 345 -12.02 -20.50 14.92
CA VAL A 345 -12.63 -21.15 13.74
C VAL A 345 -11.56 -21.28 12.65
N ARG A 346 -11.41 -22.47 12.12
CA ARG A 346 -10.51 -22.79 11.01
C ARG A 346 -11.30 -23.04 9.74
N THR A 347 -10.98 -22.34 8.67
CA THR A 347 -11.64 -22.47 7.37
C THR A 347 -10.61 -22.85 6.30
N CYS A 348 -10.76 -24.05 5.71
CA CYS A 348 -9.90 -24.50 4.61
C CYS A 348 -10.23 -23.71 3.34
N MET A 349 -9.22 -23.14 2.71
CA MET A 349 -9.41 -22.31 1.51
C MET A 349 -9.77 -23.12 0.26
N GLY A 350 -9.33 -24.37 0.14
CA GLY A 350 -9.60 -25.22 -1.03
C GLY A 350 -11.10 -25.40 -1.34
N GLU A 351 -11.95 -25.47 -0.34
CA GLU A 351 -13.42 -25.52 -0.50
C GLU A 351 -14.05 -24.12 -0.66
N THR A 352 -13.37 -23.10 -0.20
CA THR A 352 -13.88 -21.73 -0.10
C THR A 352 -13.47 -20.87 -1.29
N TRP A 353 -12.55 -21.32 -2.13
CA TRP A 353 -12.04 -20.54 -3.27
C TRP A 353 -13.14 -19.98 -4.18
N LYS A 354 -14.17 -20.75 -4.46
CA LYS A 354 -15.35 -20.25 -5.20
C LYS A 354 -16.12 -19.16 -4.45
N ARG A 355 -15.81 -18.93 -3.17
CA ARG A 355 -16.43 -17.96 -2.26
C ARG A 355 -15.49 -16.84 -1.81
N ILE A 356 -14.21 -16.82 -2.23
CA ILE A 356 -13.22 -15.82 -1.78
C ILE A 356 -13.54 -14.39 -2.24
N ASN A 357 -14.41 -14.22 -3.22
CA ASN A 357 -15.04 -12.94 -3.53
C ASN A 357 -16.18 -12.54 -2.57
N LEU A 358 -16.45 -13.38 -1.56
CA LEU A 358 -17.42 -13.07 -0.51
C LEU A 358 -16.69 -12.48 0.70
N PRO A 359 -17.27 -11.50 1.39
CA PRO A 359 -16.69 -10.92 2.59
C PRO A 359 -16.50 -12.01 3.64
N LEU A 360 -15.25 -12.15 4.13
CA LEU A 360 -14.91 -13.01 5.25
C LEU A 360 -15.44 -12.41 6.56
N GLN A 361 -15.65 -13.25 7.60
CA GLN A 361 -16.10 -12.77 8.90
C GLN A 361 -15.18 -11.66 9.42
N GLY A 362 -15.75 -10.48 9.65
CA GLY A 362 -15.02 -9.23 9.95
C GLY A 362 -15.20 -8.17 8.87
N ASP A 363 -15.50 -8.57 7.63
CA ASP A 363 -16.02 -7.65 6.64
C ASP A 363 -17.48 -7.29 6.99
N PRO A 364 -17.90 -6.05 6.71
CA PRO A 364 -19.30 -5.72 6.83
C PRO A 364 -20.11 -6.71 5.98
N ASP A 365 -21.12 -7.32 6.60
CA ASP A 365 -22.04 -8.22 5.93
C ASP A 365 -22.74 -7.46 4.78
N PHE A 366 -22.23 -7.62 3.55
CA PHE A 366 -22.85 -7.10 2.33
C PHE A 366 -24.12 -7.88 1.93
N SER A 367 -24.85 -8.45 2.91
CA SER A 367 -26.14 -9.14 2.68
C SER A 367 -27.21 -8.21 2.10
N ILE A 368 -27.02 -6.90 2.18
CA ILE A 368 -27.88 -5.92 1.52
C ILE A 368 -27.29 -5.62 0.14
N PRO A 369 -27.94 -6.03 -0.95
CA PRO A 369 -27.38 -5.82 -2.29
C PRO A 369 -27.39 -4.34 -2.68
N ARG A 370 -26.42 -3.92 -3.50
CA ARG A 370 -26.48 -2.63 -4.17
C ARG A 370 -27.68 -2.60 -5.14
N VAL A 371 -28.26 -1.42 -5.29
CA VAL A 371 -29.19 -1.14 -6.37
C VAL A 371 -28.38 -0.71 -7.60
N SER A 372 -28.05 -1.67 -8.46
CA SER A 372 -27.20 -1.45 -9.64
C SER A 372 -27.95 -0.83 -10.82
N ASP A 373 -29.28 -0.92 -10.83
CA ASP A 373 -30.13 -0.38 -11.89
C ASP A 373 -31.32 0.39 -11.26
N PRO A 374 -31.06 1.62 -10.78
CA PRO A 374 -32.10 2.47 -10.23
C PRO A 374 -33.04 2.98 -11.32
N ASP A 375 -34.33 3.09 -11.01
CA ASP A 375 -35.34 3.62 -11.93
C ASP A 375 -35.20 5.13 -12.11
N LEU A 376 -34.27 5.54 -12.95
CA LEU A 376 -34.01 6.96 -13.27
C LEU A 376 -35.07 7.57 -14.19
N ALA A 377 -35.85 6.75 -14.93
CA ALA A 377 -36.90 7.25 -15.80
C ALA A 377 -38.08 7.86 -15.01
N HIS A 378 -38.27 7.40 -13.78
CA HIS A 378 -39.29 7.92 -12.87
C HIS A 378 -38.69 8.62 -11.64
N ALA A 379 -37.52 9.23 -11.80
CA ALA A 379 -36.89 9.98 -10.73
C ALA A 379 -37.65 11.28 -10.45
N GLU A 380 -37.91 11.54 -9.18
CA GLU A 380 -38.44 12.83 -8.70
C GLU A 380 -37.26 13.75 -8.40
N VAL A 381 -37.07 14.76 -9.25
CA VAL A 381 -35.94 15.71 -9.14
C VAL A 381 -36.36 16.91 -8.30
N PHE A 382 -35.51 17.29 -7.35
CA PHE A 382 -35.62 18.49 -6.55
C PHE A 382 -34.48 19.44 -6.91
N ASP A 383 -34.83 20.62 -7.38
CA ASP A 383 -33.91 21.72 -7.67
C ASP A 383 -34.48 23.02 -7.03
N ALA A 384 -33.90 23.47 -5.94
CA ALA A 384 -34.37 24.63 -5.18
C ALA A 384 -34.20 25.95 -5.96
N ALA A 385 -33.27 26.00 -6.93
CA ALA A 385 -32.98 27.16 -7.74
C ALA A 385 -32.63 26.71 -9.19
N PRO A 386 -33.68 26.40 -10.01
CA PRO A 386 -33.46 25.93 -11.37
C PRO A 386 -32.69 26.94 -12.22
N GLY A 387 -31.58 26.46 -12.82
CA GLY A 387 -30.70 27.26 -13.66
C GLY A 387 -29.73 28.18 -12.91
N GLU A 388 -29.85 28.30 -11.60
CA GLU A 388 -28.87 29.04 -10.79
C GLU A 388 -27.74 28.14 -10.34
N SER A 389 -26.52 28.68 -10.33
CA SER A 389 -25.34 27.95 -9.85
C SER A 389 -25.31 27.91 -8.33
N VAL A 390 -25.24 26.70 -7.76
CA VAL A 390 -25.08 26.48 -6.33
C VAL A 390 -23.67 26.02 -6.01
N ARG A 391 -23.19 26.40 -4.83
CA ARG A 391 -21.92 25.92 -4.30
C ARG A 391 -22.07 24.50 -3.77
N LEU A 392 -21.12 23.64 -4.11
CA LEU A 392 -21.07 22.25 -3.68
C LEU A 392 -20.09 22.05 -2.52
N GLN A 393 -20.31 20.98 -1.74
CA GLN A 393 -19.29 20.49 -0.81
C GLN A 393 -18.10 19.96 -1.62
N PRO A 394 -16.87 20.47 -1.44
CA PRO A 394 -15.73 20.11 -2.28
C PRO A 394 -15.15 18.73 -1.90
N MET A 395 -15.94 17.69 -2.08
CA MET A 395 -15.49 16.32 -1.87
C MET A 395 -14.50 15.91 -2.97
N ARG A 396 -13.30 15.48 -2.56
CA ARG A 396 -12.17 15.20 -3.45
C ARG A 396 -12.21 13.75 -3.89
N ALA A 397 -12.96 13.48 -4.96
CA ALA A 397 -13.02 12.14 -5.55
C ALA A 397 -11.65 11.73 -6.13
N ARG A 398 -11.24 10.46 -5.92
CA ARG A 398 -9.92 9.93 -6.30
C ARG A 398 -10.05 8.78 -7.30
N HIS A 399 -8.99 8.56 -8.08
CA HIS A 399 -8.83 7.51 -9.09
C HIS A 399 -9.80 7.64 -10.24
N ARG A 400 -11.00 7.13 -10.09
CA ARG A 400 -12.12 7.28 -11.04
C ARG A 400 -13.32 7.80 -10.30
N ALA A 401 -13.97 8.78 -10.90
CA ALA A 401 -15.23 9.30 -10.42
C ALA A 401 -16.23 9.35 -11.56
N THR A 402 -17.46 8.95 -11.28
CA THR A 402 -18.59 9.17 -12.17
C THR A 402 -19.56 10.07 -11.45
N TYR A 403 -19.93 11.17 -12.09
CA TYR A 403 -21.00 12.03 -11.65
C TYR A 403 -22.22 11.79 -12.52
N LEU A 404 -23.35 11.54 -11.91
CA LEU A 404 -24.65 11.57 -12.60
C LEU A 404 -25.20 12.98 -12.52
N VAL A 405 -25.62 13.54 -13.66
CA VAL A 405 -26.11 14.91 -13.80
C VAL A 405 -27.49 14.88 -14.45
N TYR A 406 -28.43 15.70 -13.96
CA TYR A 406 -29.75 15.84 -14.56
C TYR A 406 -29.92 17.17 -15.30
N ALA A 407 -30.43 17.10 -16.52
CA ALA A 407 -30.90 18.25 -17.30
C ALA A 407 -32.43 18.25 -17.33
N ASP A 408 -33.04 19.36 -16.99
CA ASP A 408 -34.51 19.56 -17.04
C ASP A 408 -35.06 19.72 -18.47
N ARG A 409 -34.18 20.17 -19.38
CA ARG A 409 -34.46 20.40 -20.81
C ARG A 409 -33.14 20.39 -21.59
N ALA A 410 -33.23 20.52 -22.91
CA ALA A 410 -32.05 20.81 -23.72
C ALA A 410 -31.47 22.17 -23.32
N ARG A 411 -30.24 22.21 -22.81
CA ARG A 411 -29.51 23.41 -22.41
C ARG A 411 -28.05 23.14 -22.13
N THR A 412 -27.25 24.18 -22.09
CA THR A 412 -25.90 24.11 -21.56
C THR A 412 -25.94 23.96 -20.03
N LEU A 413 -25.21 23.01 -19.50
CA LEU A 413 -25.00 22.80 -18.06
C LEU A 413 -23.63 23.29 -17.69
N HIS A 414 -23.54 24.06 -16.59
CA HIS A 414 -22.33 24.73 -16.14
C HIS A 414 -21.83 24.15 -14.82
N PHE A 415 -20.52 23.97 -14.73
CA PHE A 415 -19.83 23.42 -13.60
C PHE A 415 -18.55 24.21 -13.31
N ALA A 416 -18.08 24.15 -12.09
CA ALA A 416 -16.71 24.54 -11.76
C ALA A 416 -16.06 23.48 -10.88
N GLY A 417 -14.76 23.31 -11.02
CA GLY A 417 -14.00 22.35 -10.24
C GLY A 417 -12.50 22.47 -10.45
N ALA A 418 -11.75 21.70 -9.70
CA ALA A 418 -10.30 21.64 -9.80
C ALA A 418 -9.79 20.26 -9.46
N GLN A 419 -8.68 19.87 -10.06
CA GLN A 419 -7.88 18.77 -9.54
C GLN A 419 -7.22 19.17 -8.22
N CYS A 420 -7.08 18.22 -7.33
CA CYS A 420 -6.43 18.41 -6.03
C CYS A 420 -5.12 17.63 -6.02
N ARG A 421 -4.05 18.27 -5.54
CA ARG A 421 -2.75 17.62 -5.41
C ARG A 421 -2.84 16.48 -4.40
N VAL A 422 -2.32 15.32 -4.80
CA VAL A 422 -2.06 14.19 -3.93
C VAL A 422 -0.59 13.89 -4.10
N GLY A 423 0.20 14.05 -3.06
CA GLY A 423 1.65 13.93 -3.18
C GLY A 423 2.26 14.88 -4.22
N ARG A 424 3.09 14.35 -5.11
CA ARG A 424 3.82 15.10 -6.16
C ARG A 424 3.30 14.83 -7.59
N TYR A 425 2.18 14.14 -7.71
CA TYR A 425 1.66 13.79 -9.03
C TYR A 425 1.27 15.01 -9.85
N ALA A 426 1.54 14.96 -11.14
CA ALA A 426 1.08 15.95 -12.11
C ALA A 426 -0.44 15.84 -12.31
N PRO A 427 -1.10 16.91 -12.77
CA PRO A 427 -2.53 16.86 -13.06
C PRO A 427 -2.80 15.83 -14.18
N SER A 428 -3.92 15.13 -14.10
CA SER A 428 -4.39 14.27 -15.17
C SER A 428 -4.75 15.12 -16.39
N ALA A 429 -4.24 14.74 -17.56
CA ALA A 429 -4.59 15.35 -18.83
C ALA A 429 -5.78 14.66 -19.54
N LYS A 430 -6.35 13.61 -18.94
CA LYS A 430 -7.47 12.88 -19.53
C LYS A 430 -8.74 13.73 -19.48
N PRO A 431 -9.54 13.77 -20.58
CA PRO A 431 -10.74 14.58 -20.62
C PRO A 431 -11.86 13.99 -19.73
N ILE A 432 -12.77 14.85 -19.31
CA ILE A 432 -14.08 14.45 -18.79
C ILE A 432 -14.88 13.89 -19.95
N ARG A 433 -15.38 12.67 -19.84
CA ARG A 433 -16.25 12.06 -20.83
C ARG A 433 -17.70 12.16 -20.39
N VAL A 434 -18.53 12.77 -21.23
CA VAL A 434 -19.97 12.87 -21.00
C VAL A 434 -20.69 11.91 -21.94
N THR A 435 -21.55 11.04 -21.37
CA THR A 435 -22.39 10.10 -22.12
C THR A 435 -23.83 10.18 -21.66
N SER A 436 -24.77 9.79 -22.54
CA SER A 436 -26.13 9.47 -22.13
C SER A 436 -26.15 8.20 -21.27
N LEU A 437 -27.27 7.89 -20.62
CA LEU A 437 -27.45 6.61 -19.91
C LEU A 437 -27.31 5.39 -20.84
N ALA A 438 -27.70 5.53 -22.10
CA ALA A 438 -27.53 4.49 -23.12
C ALA A 438 -26.09 4.34 -23.63
N GLY A 439 -25.14 5.15 -23.12
CA GLY A 439 -23.74 5.09 -23.50
C GLY A 439 -23.35 5.93 -24.73
N ALA A 440 -24.29 6.64 -25.35
CA ALA A 440 -23.98 7.52 -26.47
C ALA A 440 -23.10 8.70 -26.00
N ARG A 441 -22.03 8.98 -26.74
CA ARG A 441 -21.11 10.08 -26.42
C ARG A 441 -21.80 11.42 -26.68
N ILE A 442 -21.78 12.29 -25.68
CA ILE A 442 -22.33 13.66 -25.74
C ILE A 442 -21.19 14.69 -25.89
N ALA A 443 -20.18 14.61 -25.03
CA ALA A 443 -19.06 15.54 -25.06
C ALA A 443 -17.76 14.92 -24.51
N GLU A 444 -16.62 15.50 -24.88
CA GLU A 444 -15.34 15.39 -24.20
C GLU A 444 -14.85 16.79 -23.82
N ILE A 445 -14.58 17.01 -22.56
CA ILE A 445 -14.26 18.32 -22.01
C ILE A 445 -12.87 18.23 -21.37
N PRO A 446 -11.98 19.20 -21.60
CA PRO A 446 -10.72 19.25 -20.87
C PRO A 446 -10.94 19.25 -19.38
N LEU A 447 -10.25 18.36 -18.64
CA LEU A 447 -10.31 18.32 -17.19
C LEU A 447 -9.58 19.56 -16.63
N PRO A 448 -10.22 20.39 -15.79
CA PRO A 448 -9.56 21.52 -15.12
C PRO A 448 -8.27 21.07 -14.41
N GLY A 449 -7.24 21.92 -14.41
CA GLY A 449 -5.98 21.69 -13.70
C GLY A 449 -6.12 21.86 -12.18
N PHE A 450 -5.01 22.19 -11.51
CA PHE A 450 -5.02 22.43 -10.06
C PHE A 450 -5.64 23.78 -9.65
N SER A 451 -5.82 24.70 -10.59
CA SER A 451 -6.58 25.94 -10.36
C SER A 451 -8.05 25.69 -10.69
N PRO A 452 -8.99 26.20 -9.85
CA PRO A 452 -10.40 26.11 -10.13
C PRO A 452 -10.74 26.76 -11.48
N ALA A 453 -11.49 26.05 -12.32
CA ALA A 453 -11.96 26.55 -13.60
C ALA A 453 -13.39 26.09 -13.88
N GLY A 454 -14.12 26.93 -14.64
CA GLY A 454 -15.43 26.58 -15.17
C GLY A 454 -15.31 25.66 -16.37
N PHE A 455 -16.30 24.78 -16.56
CA PHE A 455 -16.48 23.94 -17.73
C PHE A 455 -17.97 23.67 -17.95
N SER A 456 -18.35 23.28 -19.14
CA SER A 456 -19.75 23.07 -19.51
C SER A 456 -19.90 22.02 -20.59
N PHE A 457 -21.11 21.51 -20.76
CA PHE A 457 -21.52 20.76 -21.94
C PHE A 457 -22.98 21.03 -22.28
N ASP A 458 -23.33 20.81 -23.56
CA ASP A 458 -24.70 20.94 -24.04
C ASP A 458 -25.44 19.63 -23.85
N ALA A 459 -26.47 19.63 -22.99
CA ALA A 459 -27.41 18.53 -22.86
C ALA A 459 -28.41 18.60 -24.01
N PRO A 460 -28.49 17.60 -24.91
CA PRO A 460 -29.36 17.68 -26.08
C PRO A 460 -30.84 17.50 -25.78
N ALA A 461 -31.20 17.00 -24.58
CA ALA A 461 -32.57 16.77 -24.14
C ALA A 461 -32.66 16.76 -22.62
N ALA A 462 -33.88 16.77 -22.07
CA ALA A 462 -34.11 16.44 -20.67
C ALA A 462 -33.68 14.99 -20.38
N GLY A 463 -33.07 14.78 -19.21
CA GLY A 463 -32.66 13.44 -18.75
C GLY A 463 -31.33 13.43 -18.00
N PHE A 464 -30.88 12.22 -17.70
CA PHE A 464 -29.64 11.99 -16.97
C PHE A 464 -28.45 11.74 -17.91
N TYR A 465 -27.30 12.28 -17.52
CA TYR A 465 -26.02 12.16 -18.22
C TYR A 465 -24.94 11.70 -17.24
N ARG A 466 -24.00 10.87 -17.70
CA ARG A 466 -22.82 10.47 -16.90
C ARG A 466 -21.60 11.28 -17.30
N MET A 467 -21.01 11.98 -16.35
CA MET A 467 -19.67 12.57 -16.47
C MET A 467 -18.64 11.65 -15.82
N SER A 468 -17.80 11.01 -16.61
CA SER A 468 -16.78 10.08 -16.14
C SER A 468 -15.39 10.71 -16.19
N LEU A 469 -14.67 10.63 -15.08
CA LEU A 469 -13.33 11.16 -14.88
C LEU A 469 -12.36 10.03 -14.58
N ASP A 470 -11.20 10.03 -15.24
CA ASP A 470 -10.06 9.17 -14.89
C ASP A 470 -8.92 10.07 -14.39
N LEU A 471 -8.79 10.10 -13.08
CA LEU A 471 -7.91 11.03 -12.36
C LEU A 471 -6.51 10.46 -12.14
N GLY A 472 -6.30 9.16 -12.39
CA GLY A 472 -5.04 8.52 -12.06
C GLY A 472 -4.74 8.62 -10.57
N SER A 473 -3.64 9.27 -10.21
CA SER A 473 -3.16 9.40 -8.83
C SER A 473 -3.54 10.73 -8.15
N VAL A 474 -4.21 11.65 -8.86
CA VAL A 474 -4.72 12.89 -8.27
C VAL A 474 -6.19 12.76 -7.88
N ALA A 475 -6.73 13.76 -7.22
CA ALA A 475 -8.14 13.85 -6.89
C ALA A 475 -8.80 15.01 -7.65
N PHE A 476 -10.14 15.05 -7.67
CA PHE A 476 -10.91 16.14 -8.25
C PHE A 476 -12.06 16.53 -7.34
N ALA A 477 -12.25 17.82 -7.15
CA ALA A 477 -13.39 18.39 -6.44
C ALA A 477 -14.26 19.22 -7.40
N LEU A 478 -15.52 18.83 -7.50
CA LEU A 478 -16.55 19.66 -8.11
C LEU A 478 -16.99 20.70 -7.07
N THR A 479 -16.98 21.99 -7.43
CA THR A 479 -17.20 23.08 -6.46
C THR A 479 -18.48 23.87 -6.68
N SER A 480 -19.01 23.88 -7.91
CA SER A 480 -20.32 24.47 -8.21
C SER A 480 -20.99 23.81 -9.42
N THR A 481 -22.30 23.93 -9.49
CA THR A 481 -23.14 23.46 -10.60
C THR A 481 -24.45 24.25 -10.68
N ASP A 482 -24.99 24.39 -11.90
CA ASP A 482 -26.34 24.90 -12.14
C ASP A 482 -27.40 23.78 -12.33
N ALA A 483 -26.98 22.52 -12.19
CA ALA A 483 -27.81 21.34 -12.40
C ALA A 483 -27.72 20.36 -11.20
N PRO A 484 -28.73 19.53 -10.92
CA PRO A 484 -28.63 18.43 -9.96
C PRO A 484 -27.51 17.47 -10.33
N VAL A 485 -26.62 17.17 -9.36
CA VAL A 485 -25.45 16.32 -9.55
C VAL A 485 -25.22 15.43 -8.33
N ALA A 486 -24.83 14.17 -8.55
CA ALA A 486 -24.39 13.25 -7.51
C ALA A 486 -23.17 12.44 -7.96
N LEU A 487 -22.34 12.00 -7.00
CA LEU A 487 -21.40 10.90 -7.23
C LEU A 487 -22.19 9.61 -7.40
N ASP A 488 -21.89 8.88 -8.47
CA ASP A 488 -22.55 7.61 -8.82
C ASP A 488 -21.78 6.44 -8.22
N LEU A 489 -22.38 5.77 -7.23
CA LEU A 489 -21.84 4.59 -6.55
C LEU A 489 -22.52 3.30 -6.98
N THR A 490 -23.37 3.33 -8.02
CA THR A 490 -24.16 2.15 -8.43
C THR A 490 -23.27 0.96 -8.82
N ASP A 491 -22.12 1.22 -9.41
CA ASP A 491 -21.17 0.19 -9.86
C ASP A 491 -20.10 -0.16 -8.82
N ALA A 492 -19.64 0.83 -8.03
CA ALA A 492 -18.53 0.66 -7.09
C ALA A 492 -18.56 1.70 -5.98
N ALA A 493 -17.93 1.39 -4.84
CA ALA A 493 -17.65 2.34 -3.78
C ALA A 493 -16.77 3.50 -4.28
N GLN A 494 -17.04 4.71 -3.81
CA GLN A 494 -16.28 5.92 -4.18
C GLN A 494 -15.21 6.23 -3.15
N GLY A 495 -13.95 6.37 -3.62
CA GLY A 495 -12.84 6.89 -2.82
C GLY A 495 -12.84 8.41 -2.77
N LEU A 496 -12.66 8.98 -1.57
CA LEU A 496 -12.55 10.41 -1.29
C LEU A 496 -11.28 10.68 -0.48
N VAL A 497 -10.51 11.71 -0.88
CA VAL A 497 -9.23 12.07 -0.23
C VAL A 497 -9.41 13.27 0.68
N SER A 498 -9.01 13.16 1.96
CA SER A 498 -8.99 14.27 2.93
C SER A 498 -10.26 15.13 2.89
N SER A 499 -11.42 14.48 2.71
CA SER A 499 -12.71 15.16 2.45
C SER A 499 -13.56 15.20 3.70
N ALA A 500 -13.39 16.28 4.50
CA ALA A 500 -14.30 16.59 5.60
C ALA A 500 -15.47 17.44 5.08
N GLY A 501 -16.69 17.09 5.49
CA GLY A 501 -17.89 17.80 5.07
C GLY A 501 -19.14 16.95 5.11
N SER A 502 -20.19 17.41 4.47
CA SER A 502 -21.47 16.72 4.38
C SER A 502 -21.73 16.23 2.96
N MET A 503 -22.30 15.05 2.86
CA MET A 503 -22.88 14.48 1.65
C MET A 503 -24.30 14.02 1.97
N TRP A 504 -25.14 13.97 0.97
CA TRP A 504 -26.53 13.56 1.14
C TRP A 504 -26.87 12.41 0.20
N PHE A 505 -27.87 11.63 0.58
CA PHE A 505 -28.43 10.58 -0.26
C PHE A 505 -29.93 10.45 -0.01
N SER A 506 -30.66 10.03 -1.01
CA SER A 506 -32.10 9.85 -0.92
C SER A 506 -32.48 8.44 -0.50
N VAL A 507 -33.34 8.32 0.49
CA VAL A 507 -33.98 7.07 0.88
C VAL A 507 -35.42 7.05 0.33
N PRO A 508 -35.72 6.18 -0.64
CA PRO A 508 -37.06 6.08 -1.24
C PRO A 508 -38.13 5.63 -0.23
N LYS A 509 -39.36 6.06 -0.46
CA LYS A 509 -40.51 5.58 0.32
C LYS A 509 -40.66 4.06 0.18
N GLY A 510 -40.89 3.38 1.32
CA GLY A 510 -41.04 1.92 1.35
C GLY A 510 -39.73 1.14 1.42
N THR A 511 -38.59 1.81 1.56
CA THR A 511 -37.30 1.14 1.84
C THR A 511 -37.40 0.34 3.14
N ARG A 512 -37.20 -0.97 3.05
CA ARG A 512 -37.22 -1.85 4.23
C ARG A 512 -35.94 -1.75 5.05
N ARG A 513 -34.78 -1.65 4.36
CA ARG A 513 -33.46 -1.67 4.97
C ARG A 513 -32.43 -1.08 4.01
N PHE A 514 -31.48 -0.32 4.53
CA PHE A 514 -30.31 0.07 3.76
C PHE A 514 -29.04 -0.01 4.64
N ALA A 515 -27.91 0.02 4.00
CA ALA A 515 -26.61 0.13 4.68
C ALA A 515 -25.76 1.25 4.05
N LEU A 516 -25.11 2.01 4.92
CA LEU A 516 -23.95 2.84 4.59
C LEU A 516 -22.68 2.06 4.98
N TYR A 517 -21.81 1.83 4.04
CA TYR A 517 -20.49 1.27 4.30
C TYR A 517 -19.43 2.34 4.18
N VAL A 518 -18.50 2.34 5.13
CA VAL A 518 -17.39 3.29 5.19
C VAL A 518 -16.11 2.54 5.53
N SER A 519 -15.00 2.88 4.87
CA SER A 519 -13.68 2.34 5.19
C SER A 519 -12.62 3.43 5.06
N GLY A 520 -11.66 3.47 5.95
CA GLY A 520 -10.36 4.07 5.65
C GLY A 520 -9.58 3.18 4.66
N GLU A 521 -8.46 3.63 4.16
CA GLU A 521 -7.58 2.86 3.27
C GLU A 521 -6.16 2.80 3.86
N GLY A 522 -5.63 1.58 4.05
CA GLY A 522 -4.35 1.40 4.73
C GLY A 522 -4.39 1.75 6.22
N ALA A 523 -3.47 2.56 6.69
CA ALA A 523 -3.45 3.12 8.04
C ALA A 523 -4.32 4.37 8.20
N GLU A 524 -5.02 4.77 7.13
CA GLU A 524 -5.82 5.97 7.10
C GLU A 524 -7.16 5.75 7.79
N LYS A 525 -7.62 6.78 8.49
CA LYS A 525 -8.83 6.71 9.30
C LYS A 525 -9.78 7.85 8.95
N VAL A 526 -11.07 7.63 9.18
CA VAL A 526 -12.12 8.66 9.03
C VAL A 526 -13.09 8.58 10.20
N HIS A 527 -13.65 9.73 10.58
CA HIS A 527 -14.78 9.82 11.51
C HIS A 527 -16.05 10.14 10.71
N VAL A 528 -17.08 9.31 10.84
CA VAL A 528 -18.33 9.48 10.09
C VAL A 528 -19.54 9.39 11.00
N ALA A 529 -20.45 10.33 10.81
CA ALA A 529 -21.78 10.34 11.44
C ALA A 529 -22.89 10.28 10.37
N LEU A 530 -23.95 9.52 10.65
CA LEU A 530 -25.13 9.38 9.83
C LEU A 530 -26.34 10.04 10.50
N HIS A 531 -27.04 10.88 9.74
CA HIS A 531 -28.20 11.63 10.23
C HIS A 531 -29.43 11.39 9.37
N MET A 532 -30.58 11.27 10.04
CA MET A 532 -31.89 11.21 9.40
C MET A 532 -32.28 12.58 8.78
N PRO A 533 -33.35 12.64 7.94
CA PRO A 533 -33.82 13.89 7.34
C PRO A 533 -34.12 14.99 8.36
N GLN A 534 -34.55 14.64 9.57
CA GLN A 534 -34.85 15.59 10.67
C GLN A 534 -33.59 16.05 11.43
N GLY A 535 -32.40 15.64 10.99
CA GLY A 535 -31.13 16.00 11.62
C GLY A 535 -30.71 15.13 12.80
N VAL A 536 -31.52 14.14 13.19
CA VAL A 536 -31.18 13.23 14.30
C VAL A 536 -30.03 12.30 13.88
N GLN A 537 -28.98 12.25 14.69
CA GLN A 537 -27.86 11.35 14.48
C GLN A 537 -28.23 9.94 14.92
N VAL A 538 -28.12 8.96 14.01
CA VAL A 538 -28.47 7.54 14.24
C VAL A 538 -27.27 6.63 14.28
N TRP A 539 -26.13 7.06 13.77
CA TRP A 539 -24.88 6.32 13.83
C TRP A 539 -23.70 7.32 13.85
N ASN A 540 -22.67 6.94 14.58
CA ASN A 540 -21.43 7.72 14.70
C ASN A 540 -20.30 6.77 15.02
N GLN A 541 -19.23 6.82 14.23
CA GLN A 541 -18.05 6.03 14.48
C GLN A 541 -16.80 6.83 14.11
N ASP A 542 -15.86 6.86 15.04
CA ASP A 542 -14.56 7.50 14.86
C ASP A 542 -13.49 6.46 14.53
N CYS A 543 -12.37 6.92 14.01
CA CYS A 543 -11.18 6.11 13.69
C CYS A 543 -11.47 4.89 12.82
N ILE A 544 -12.40 5.02 11.88
CA ILE A 544 -12.74 3.96 10.94
C ILE A 544 -11.54 3.75 10.00
N SER A 545 -10.84 2.62 10.14
CA SER A 545 -9.71 2.21 9.29
C SER A 545 -10.06 1.07 8.35
N ASN A 546 -11.03 0.24 8.75
CA ASN A 546 -11.55 -0.89 7.99
C ASN A 546 -13.01 -0.65 7.65
N TRP A 547 -13.57 -1.48 6.77
CA TRP A 547 -14.99 -1.43 6.48
C TRP A 547 -15.83 -1.52 7.75
N SER A 548 -16.57 -0.46 8.01
CA SER A 548 -17.62 -0.36 9.01
C SER A 548 -18.96 -0.15 8.33
N LYS A 549 -20.04 -0.52 8.99
CA LYS A 549 -21.39 -0.37 8.44
C LYS A 549 -22.36 0.26 9.43
N ALA A 550 -23.20 1.15 8.92
CA ALA A 550 -24.45 1.56 9.56
C ALA A 550 -25.62 0.88 8.83
N VAL A 551 -26.32 -0.03 9.49
CA VAL A 551 -27.53 -0.66 8.94
C VAL A 551 -28.75 -0.02 9.57
N VAL A 552 -29.66 0.47 8.72
CA VAL A 552 -30.91 1.10 9.17
C VAL A 552 -32.09 0.29 8.66
N THR A 553 -32.92 -0.18 9.59
CA THR A 553 -34.16 -0.92 9.29
C THR A 553 -35.36 0.00 9.40
N ALA A 554 -36.32 -0.13 8.47
CA ALA A 554 -37.51 0.73 8.36
C ALA A 554 -37.15 2.25 8.40
N PRO A 555 -36.23 2.72 7.56
CA PRO A 555 -35.82 4.11 7.56
C PRO A 555 -36.98 5.02 7.11
N PRO A 556 -37.11 6.23 7.67
CA PRO A 556 -37.99 7.25 7.09
C PRO A 556 -37.48 7.64 5.69
N ALA A 557 -38.42 7.80 4.76
CA ALA A 557 -38.10 8.32 3.43
C ALA A 557 -37.60 9.76 3.52
N GLY A 558 -36.76 10.16 2.58
CA GLY A 558 -36.28 11.53 2.46
C GLY A 558 -34.76 11.63 2.30
N LEU A 559 -34.24 12.84 2.46
CA LEU A 559 -32.83 13.16 2.26
C LEU A 559 -32.04 12.98 3.55
N TRP A 560 -31.19 11.96 3.57
CA TRP A 560 -30.28 11.62 4.66
C TRP A 560 -28.92 12.32 4.48
N ARG A 561 -28.18 12.51 5.58
CA ARG A 561 -26.89 13.19 5.56
C ARG A 561 -25.78 12.32 6.18
N ILE A 562 -24.70 12.18 5.45
CA ILE A 562 -23.41 11.67 5.94
C ILE A 562 -22.55 12.88 6.29
N ARG A 563 -21.98 12.91 7.48
CA ARG A 563 -20.98 13.90 7.89
C ARG A 563 -19.63 13.22 8.07
N ALA A 564 -18.69 13.50 7.17
CA ALA A 564 -17.31 13.06 7.26
C ALA A 564 -16.47 14.09 8.00
N GLN A 565 -15.60 13.64 8.90
CA GLN A 565 -14.77 14.50 9.75
C GLN A 565 -13.37 13.91 9.88
N ARG A 566 -12.42 14.71 10.35
CA ARG A 566 -11.13 14.18 10.75
C ARG A 566 -11.29 13.22 11.93
N PRO A 567 -10.60 12.08 11.94
CA PRO A 567 -10.59 11.20 13.09
C PRO A 567 -9.85 11.85 14.26
N THR A 568 -10.11 11.39 15.47
CA THR A 568 -9.40 11.85 16.67
C THR A 568 -7.95 11.37 16.68
N GLU A 569 -7.66 10.25 15.99
CA GLU A 569 -6.33 9.65 15.88
C GLU A 569 -6.06 9.13 14.46
N GLY A 570 -4.80 9.13 14.06
CA GLY A 570 -4.34 8.59 12.77
C GLY A 570 -4.38 9.61 11.64
N CYS A 571 -4.07 9.15 10.43
CA CYS A 571 -4.03 9.97 9.23
C CYS A 571 -5.43 10.08 8.60
N PHE A 572 -5.81 11.28 8.20
CA PHE A 572 -7.05 11.51 7.45
C PHE A 572 -6.71 11.78 5.98
N GLU A 573 -6.66 10.72 5.20
CA GLU A 573 -6.40 10.81 3.75
C GLU A 573 -7.50 10.10 2.95
N ASP A 574 -7.35 8.84 2.61
CA ASP A 574 -8.31 8.13 1.79
C ASP A 574 -9.44 7.48 2.63
N ALA A 575 -10.66 7.71 2.19
CA ALA A 575 -11.83 7.04 2.74
C ALA A 575 -12.74 6.59 1.60
N ARG A 576 -13.37 5.42 1.75
CA ARG A 576 -14.32 4.87 0.78
C ARG A 576 -15.72 4.86 1.35
N TYR A 577 -16.69 5.18 0.50
CA TYR A 577 -18.11 5.20 0.83
C TYR A 577 -18.88 4.34 -0.15
N ASP A 578 -19.88 3.60 0.36
CA ASP A 578 -20.77 2.79 -0.44
C ASP A 578 -22.18 2.76 0.17
N LEU A 579 -23.18 2.59 -0.67
CA LEU A 579 -24.58 2.50 -0.28
C LEU A 579 -25.20 1.22 -0.83
N ALA A 580 -25.97 0.52 -0.02
CA ALA A 580 -26.69 -0.68 -0.42
C ALA A 580 -28.13 -0.67 0.08
N GLY A 581 -29.02 -1.34 -0.64
CA GLY A 581 -30.45 -1.36 -0.36
C GLY A 581 -31.22 -0.11 -0.80
N ILE A 582 -30.49 0.88 -1.32
CA ILE A 582 -31.03 2.13 -1.90
C ILE A 582 -30.17 2.51 -3.11
N PRO A 583 -30.65 3.38 -4.01
CA PRO A 583 -29.84 3.93 -5.09
C PRO A 583 -28.56 4.60 -4.60
N GLY A 584 -27.41 4.23 -5.16
CA GLY A 584 -26.10 4.65 -4.72
C GLY A 584 -25.69 6.03 -5.25
N PHE A 585 -26.41 7.09 -4.87
CA PHE A 585 -26.12 8.47 -5.27
C PHE A 585 -25.76 9.31 -4.06
N LEU A 586 -24.54 9.92 -4.08
CA LEU A 586 -24.13 10.89 -3.07
C LEU A 586 -24.18 12.30 -3.64
N PHE A 587 -25.15 13.08 -3.16
CA PHE A 587 -25.32 14.50 -3.51
C PHE A 587 -24.32 15.35 -2.74
N LEU A 588 -23.83 16.38 -3.41
CA LEU A 588 -22.85 17.34 -2.86
C LEU A 588 -23.51 18.66 -2.39
N SER A 589 -24.82 18.79 -2.61
CA SER A 589 -25.68 19.83 -2.06
C SER A 589 -27.06 19.24 -1.74
N PRO A 590 -27.74 19.70 -0.69
CA PRO A 590 -29.12 19.30 -0.42
C PRO A 590 -30.14 20.00 -1.35
N ASP A 591 -29.73 21.08 -2.03
CA ASP A 591 -30.61 21.94 -2.82
C ASP A 591 -30.85 21.42 -4.24
N LYS A 592 -30.02 20.48 -4.69
CA LYS A 592 -30.05 19.92 -6.05
C LYS A 592 -29.91 18.40 -5.99
N THR A 593 -31.03 17.69 -5.85
CA THR A 593 -31.07 16.25 -5.58
C THR A 593 -32.16 15.56 -6.42
N TRP A 594 -32.24 14.25 -6.31
CA TRP A 594 -33.38 13.45 -6.81
C TRP A 594 -33.65 12.26 -5.91
N SER A 595 -34.87 11.72 -6.02
CA SER A 595 -35.26 10.43 -5.46
C SER A 595 -35.74 9.54 -6.58
N CYS A 596 -35.33 8.27 -6.58
CA CYS A 596 -35.84 7.28 -7.50
C CYS A 596 -36.17 5.98 -6.78
N LYS A 597 -37.12 5.22 -7.32
CA LYS A 597 -37.48 3.91 -6.79
C LYS A 597 -36.35 2.90 -7.02
N GLN A 598 -36.33 1.85 -6.21
CA GLN A 598 -35.54 0.67 -6.52
C GLN A 598 -36.07 0.05 -7.82
N GLY A 599 -35.20 -0.15 -8.80
CA GLY A 599 -35.60 -0.87 -10.02
C GLY A 599 -36.11 -2.26 -9.68
N VAL A 600 -37.23 -2.61 -10.23
CA VAL A 600 -37.78 -3.98 -10.09
C VAL A 600 -36.98 -4.89 -11.00
N ARG A 601 -36.15 -5.78 -10.44
CA ARG A 601 -35.66 -6.91 -11.24
C ARG A 601 -36.86 -7.76 -11.61
N SER A 602 -37.26 -7.78 -12.89
CA SER A 602 -37.97 -8.92 -13.43
C SER A 602 -37.11 -10.16 -13.23
N ARG A 603 -37.62 -11.15 -12.52
CA ARG A 603 -36.99 -12.46 -12.28
C ARG A 603 -36.68 -13.18 -13.58
#